data_ca9b0f72f36a8c7b8c5fc8115173736d
#
_entry.id   ca9b0f72f36a8c7b8c5fc8115173736d
#
_cell.length_a   1.000
_cell.length_b   1.000
_cell.length_c   1.000
_cell.angle_alpha   90.00
_cell.angle_beta   90.00
_cell.angle_gamma   90.00
#
_symmetry.space_group_name_H-M   'P 1'
#
loop_
_entity.id
_entity.type
_entity.pdbx_description
1 polymer ?
#
loop_
_entity_poly.entity_id
_entity_poly.type
_entity_poly.pdbx_seq_one_letter_code
_entity_poly.pdbx_strand_id
1 'polypeptide(L)'
;MTSLAPDLVGTDSTDVTVEPVGDSPRERRRPALSPSRANDFMQCPLLFRFRVVDRLPEPPSAAAARGTLVHSVLERLYYAPVGERTLAAAQAMVPGEWDRLQEAEPRYAELFAGTGEPGSAPTSAVQEWLEGAGNLLGTYFTLEDPNRLEPAEREMFVETQLEDGPLLRGIVDRLDVAPNGAMRVVDYKTGKTPRPQYQGSALFQMRFYGLVLWRERGEIPKMLQLVYLGDGQVLRAEPQEADLVAVEEQVRTLWSSITQAARSGQWAPRKTPLCGWCAHQALCPQFGGTPPEIPEGAIELALGIAPEAAAS
;
A
#
# COMPACT_ATOMS: atom_id res chain seq x y z
N MET A 1 -30.52 -25.61 -66.25
CA MET A 1 -29.47 -24.68 -66.64
C MET A 1 -28.89 -24.07 -65.42
N THR A 2 -27.81 -24.50 -65.14
CA THR A 2 -26.73 -24.45 -64.18
C THR A 2 -26.62 -23.13 -63.38
N SER A 3 -26.88 -23.20 -62.10
CA SER A 3 -26.57 -22.15 -61.10
C SER A 3 -25.21 -22.45 -60.52
N LEU A 4 -24.30 -21.51 -60.60
CA LEU A 4 -23.01 -21.49 -59.89
C LEU A 4 -23.13 -20.51 -58.73
N ALA A 5 -22.95 -21.02 -57.50
CA ALA A 5 -22.73 -20.22 -56.29
C ALA A 5 -21.23 -19.92 -56.13
N PRO A 6 -20.83 -18.75 -55.66
CA PRO A 6 -19.44 -18.49 -55.28
C PRO A 6 -19.19 -18.81 -53.79
N ASP A 7 -18.01 -19.35 -53.56
CA ASP A 7 -17.44 -19.78 -52.30
C ASP A 7 -17.28 -18.64 -51.30
N LEU A 8 -17.60 -18.96 -50.05
CA LEU A 8 -17.34 -18.14 -48.86
C LEU A 8 -15.85 -18.23 -48.48
N VAL A 9 -15.17 -17.12 -48.58
CA VAL A 9 -13.82 -16.91 -48.03
C VAL A 9 -13.92 -16.81 -46.49
N GLY A 10 -13.25 -17.71 -45.81
CA GLY A 10 -13.16 -17.70 -44.37
C GLY A 10 -12.41 -16.47 -43.85
N THR A 11 -13.03 -15.75 -42.94
CA THR A 11 -12.35 -14.75 -42.10
C THR A 11 -11.68 -15.44 -40.96
N ASP A 12 -10.37 -15.47 -41.02
CA ASP A 12 -9.48 -15.91 -39.93
C ASP A 12 -9.55 -14.86 -38.83
N SER A 13 -10.32 -15.14 -37.78
CA SER A 13 -10.33 -14.35 -36.54
C SER A 13 -9.13 -14.80 -35.72
N THR A 14 -8.01 -14.09 -35.87
CA THR A 14 -6.92 -14.19 -34.91
C THR A 14 -7.39 -13.56 -33.60
N ASP A 15 -7.83 -14.45 -32.72
CA ASP A 15 -8.09 -14.16 -31.31
C ASP A 15 -6.75 -13.79 -30.64
N VAL A 16 -6.46 -12.50 -30.54
CA VAL A 16 -5.33 -11.99 -29.78
C VAL A 16 -5.72 -12.05 -28.31
N THR A 17 -5.51 -13.20 -27.70
CA THR A 17 -5.50 -13.32 -26.24
C THR A 17 -4.36 -12.45 -25.71
N VAL A 18 -4.69 -11.24 -25.26
CA VAL A 18 -3.81 -10.44 -24.43
C VAL A 18 -3.71 -11.17 -23.08
N GLU A 19 -2.67 -11.97 -22.93
CA GLU A 19 -2.32 -12.49 -21.61
C GLU A 19 -2.05 -11.29 -20.70
N PRO A 20 -2.63 -11.25 -19.48
CA PRO A 20 -2.24 -10.26 -18.49
C PRO A 20 -0.74 -10.45 -18.26
N VAL A 21 0.03 -9.39 -18.39
CA VAL A 21 1.47 -9.39 -18.04
C VAL A 21 1.55 -9.67 -16.55
N GLY A 22 1.53 -10.96 -16.21
CA GLY A 22 1.65 -11.44 -14.86
C GLY A 22 3.08 -11.21 -14.42
N ASP A 23 3.25 -10.27 -13.49
CA ASP A 23 4.47 -10.06 -12.73
C ASP A 23 4.99 -11.43 -12.23
N SER A 24 6.13 -11.87 -12.73
CA SER A 24 6.62 -13.21 -12.42
C SER A 24 6.89 -13.32 -10.91
N PRO A 25 6.65 -14.49 -10.28
CA PRO A 25 6.88 -14.65 -8.84
C PRO A 25 8.32 -14.33 -8.39
N ARG A 26 9.28 -14.24 -9.33
CA ARG A 26 10.68 -13.88 -9.07
C ARG A 26 10.89 -12.36 -9.01
N GLU A 27 10.17 -11.56 -9.82
CA GLU A 27 10.29 -10.09 -9.82
C GLU A 27 9.73 -9.48 -8.54
N ARG A 28 8.66 -10.05 -7.97
CA ARG A 28 8.14 -9.62 -6.66
C ARG A 28 9.08 -9.87 -5.48
N ARG A 29 10.16 -10.63 -5.68
CA ARG A 29 11.12 -10.97 -4.62
C ARG A 29 12.35 -10.06 -4.58
N ARG A 30 12.49 -9.14 -5.55
CA ARG A 30 13.62 -8.19 -5.52
C ARG A 30 13.52 -7.31 -4.27
N PRO A 31 14.62 -7.20 -3.48
CA PRO A 31 14.66 -6.30 -2.35
C PRO A 31 14.31 -4.87 -2.77
N ALA A 32 13.38 -4.26 -2.06
CA ALA A 32 12.88 -2.93 -2.39
C ALA A 32 12.53 -2.14 -1.13
N LEU A 33 12.66 -0.82 -1.21
CA LEU A 33 12.20 0.10 -0.19
C LEU A 33 10.82 0.63 -0.59
N SER A 34 9.83 0.45 0.30
CA SER A 34 8.50 1.06 0.16
C SER A 34 8.34 2.21 1.17
N PRO A 35 7.33 3.08 1.01
CA PRO A 35 7.05 4.14 1.99
C PRO A 35 6.84 3.60 3.40
N SER A 36 6.14 2.47 3.56
CA SER A 36 5.91 1.84 4.86
C SER A 36 7.21 1.33 5.49
N ARG A 37 8.05 0.62 4.73
CA ARG A 37 9.37 0.17 5.19
C ARG A 37 10.29 1.33 5.56
N ALA A 38 10.28 2.40 4.77
CA ALA A 38 11.03 3.62 5.07
C ALA A 38 10.55 4.25 6.38
N ASN A 39 9.23 4.37 6.57
CA ASN A 39 8.63 4.88 7.79
C ASN A 39 8.96 4.01 9.02
N ASP A 40 8.94 2.67 8.87
CA ASP A 40 9.33 1.75 9.97
C ASP A 40 10.77 2.03 10.42
N PHE A 41 11.73 2.17 9.49
CA PHE A 41 13.11 2.47 9.86
C PHE A 41 13.27 3.86 10.45
N MET A 42 12.63 4.87 9.87
CA MET A 42 12.64 6.23 10.40
C MET A 42 12.04 6.30 11.81
N GLN A 43 11.01 5.51 12.08
CA GLN A 43 10.40 5.39 13.41
C GLN A 43 11.34 4.66 14.37
N CYS A 44 11.83 3.48 14.00
CA CYS A 44 12.68 2.64 14.83
C CYS A 44 13.43 1.60 13.98
N PRO A 45 14.78 1.65 13.88
CA PRO A 45 15.54 0.65 13.14
C PRO A 45 15.27 -0.80 13.59
N LEU A 46 15.07 -1.04 14.89
CA LEU A 46 14.75 -2.38 15.38
C LEU A 46 13.35 -2.86 14.94
N LEU A 47 12.37 -1.97 14.84
CA LEU A 47 11.05 -2.31 14.30
C LEU A 47 11.15 -2.71 12.82
N PHE A 48 11.92 -1.95 12.04
CA PHE A 48 12.20 -2.31 10.65
C PHE A 48 12.83 -3.71 10.54
N ARG A 49 13.84 -4.02 11.39
CA ARG A 49 14.43 -5.33 11.43
C ARG A 49 13.38 -6.41 11.67
N PHE A 50 12.57 -6.27 12.72
CA PHE A 50 11.55 -7.25 13.09
C PHE A 50 10.55 -7.50 11.97
N ARG A 51 10.10 -6.44 11.27
CA ARG A 51 9.11 -6.54 10.20
C ARG A 51 9.68 -7.02 8.87
N VAL A 52 10.87 -6.52 8.50
CA VAL A 52 11.41 -6.68 7.14
C VAL A 52 12.45 -7.80 7.06
N VAL A 53 13.34 -7.89 8.04
CA VAL A 53 14.43 -8.88 8.07
C VAL A 53 13.98 -10.16 8.76
N ASP A 54 13.56 -10.06 10.02
CA ASP A 54 13.15 -11.21 10.82
C ASP A 54 11.75 -11.72 10.43
N ARG A 55 10.90 -10.86 9.85
CA ARG A 55 9.51 -11.14 9.45
C ARG A 55 8.69 -11.73 10.59
N LEU A 56 8.86 -11.15 11.78
CA LEU A 56 8.11 -11.60 12.95
C LEU A 56 6.62 -11.38 12.74
N PRO A 57 5.78 -12.34 13.12
CA PRO A 57 4.34 -12.20 13.00
C PRO A 57 3.83 -11.08 13.92
N GLU A 58 2.88 -10.30 13.42
CA GLU A 58 2.12 -9.33 14.20
C GLU A 58 0.66 -9.77 14.22
N PRO A 59 -0.05 -9.60 15.35
CA PRO A 59 -1.48 -9.87 15.39
C PRO A 59 -2.21 -8.95 14.39
N PRO A 60 -3.27 -9.44 13.76
CA PRO A 60 -4.05 -8.61 12.84
C PRO A 60 -4.66 -7.43 13.60
N SER A 61 -4.72 -6.28 12.96
CA SER A 61 -5.29 -5.05 13.51
C SER A 61 -6.64 -4.75 12.87
N ALA A 62 -7.69 -4.59 13.66
CA ALA A 62 -9.01 -4.22 13.18
C ALA A 62 -9.01 -2.87 12.43
N ALA A 63 -8.14 -1.95 12.83
CA ALA A 63 -7.98 -0.67 12.13
C ALA A 63 -7.31 -0.85 10.75
N ALA A 64 -6.24 -1.66 10.67
CA ALA A 64 -5.58 -1.95 9.40
C ALA A 64 -6.50 -2.75 8.45
N ALA A 65 -7.18 -3.78 8.95
CA ALA A 65 -8.14 -4.56 8.16
C ALA A 65 -9.27 -3.68 7.60
N ARG A 66 -9.80 -2.73 8.41
CA ARG A 66 -10.80 -1.77 7.93
C ARG A 66 -10.24 -0.83 6.87
N GLY A 67 -8.97 -0.44 6.98
CA GLY A 67 -8.28 0.30 5.94
C GLY A 67 -8.29 -0.47 4.62
N THR A 68 -7.80 -1.71 4.64
CA THR A 68 -7.76 -2.60 3.47
C THR A 68 -9.16 -2.80 2.88
N LEU A 69 -10.18 -3.01 3.72
CA LEU A 69 -11.57 -3.18 3.28
C LEU A 69 -12.10 -1.94 2.53
N VAL A 70 -11.88 -0.75 3.08
CA VAL A 70 -12.35 0.50 2.46
C VAL A 70 -11.63 0.75 1.14
N HIS A 71 -10.31 0.51 1.05
CA HIS A 71 -9.56 0.63 -0.20
C HIS A 71 -10.08 -0.35 -1.26
N SER A 72 -10.31 -1.62 -0.90
CA SER A 72 -10.88 -2.62 -1.81
C SER A 72 -12.25 -2.22 -2.35
N VAL A 73 -13.13 -1.67 -1.49
CA VAL A 73 -14.45 -1.17 -1.94
C VAL A 73 -14.30 0.02 -2.88
N LEU A 74 -13.41 0.99 -2.57
CA LEU A 74 -13.20 2.16 -3.41
C LEU A 74 -12.58 1.78 -4.76
N GLU A 75 -11.64 0.86 -4.78
CA GLU A 75 -11.10 0.30 -6.03
C GLU A 75 -12.21 -0.29 -6.90
N ARG A 76 -13.03 -1.20 -6.32
CA ARG A 76 -14.11 -1.88 -7.05
C ARG A 76 -15.22 -0.95 -7.50
N LEU A 77 -15.53 0.07 -6.71
CA LEU A 77 -16.53 1.07 -7.08
C LEU A 77 -16.22 1.72 -8.43
N TYR A 78 -14.94 1.95 -8.72
CA TYR A 78 -14.54 2.56 -9.98
C TYR A 78 -14.56 1.62 -11.18
N TYR A 79 -14.79 0.30 -11.01
CA TYR A 79 -15.09 -0.61 -12.10
C TYR A 79 -16.59 -0.58 -12.48
N ALA A 80 -17.44 -0.04 -11.62
CA ALA A 80 -18.84 0.17 -11.95
C ALA A 80 -19.01 1.28 -13.01
N PRO A 81 -20.02 1.21 -13.88
CA PRO A 81 -20.32 2.26 -14.85
C PRO A 81 -20.59 3.61 -14.19
N VAL A 82 -20.28 4.69 -14.90
CA VAL A 82 -20.69 6.04 -14.50
C VAL A 82 -22.22 6.08 -14.35
N GLY A 83 -22.69 6.68 -13.26
CA GLY A 83 -24.11 6.70 -12.85
C GLY A 83 -24.48 5.61 -11.85
N GLU A 84 -23.72 4.52 -11.75
CA GLU A 84 -23.94 3.45 -10.77
C GLU A 84 -23.02 3.56 -9.55
N ARG A 85 -22.03 4.43 -9.58
CA ARG A 85 -21.07 4.68 -8.50
C ARG A 85 -21.73 5.47 -7.37
N THR A 86 -22.63 4.84 -6.62
CA THR A 86 -23.42 5.45 -5.54
C THR A 86 -22.94 5.02 -4.18
N LEU A 87 -23.24 5.82 -3.13
CA LEU A 87 -22.97 5.42 -1.74
C LEU A 87 -23.65 4.09 -1.40
N ALA A 88 -24.91 3.90 -1.80
CA ALA A 88 -25.61 2.66 -1.55
C ALA A 88 -24.93 1.45 -2.21
N ALA A 89 -24.43 1.60 -3.45
CA ALA A 89 -23.67 0.56 -4.13
C ALA A 89 -22.36 0.25 -3.39
N ALA A 90 -21.59 1.27 -2.99
CA ALA A 90 -20.37 1.10 -2.22
C ALA A 90 -20.60 0.39 -0.88
N GLN A 91 -21.63 0.81 -0.13
CA GLN A 91 -21.99 0.17 1.14
C GLN A 91 -22.45 -1.28 0.97
N ALA A 92 -23.17 -1.58 -0.11
CA ALA A 92 -23.59 -2.94 -0.42
C ALA A 92 -22.41 -3.88 -0.75
N MET A 93 -21.27 -3.36 -1.20
CA MET A 93 -20.05 -4.15 -1.46
C MET A 93 -19.34 -4.58 -0.17
N VAL A 94 -19.50 -3.85 0.94
CA VAL A 94 -18.71 -4.02 2.17
C VAL A 94 -18.71 -5.47 2.69
N PRO A 95 -19.86 -6.17 2.84
CA PRO A 95 -19.85 -7.54 3.33
C PRO A 95 -19.09 -8.51 2.41
N GLY A 96 -19.37 -8.45 1.12
CA GLY A 96 -18.71 -9.32 0.14
C GLY A 96 -17.22 -9.07 -0.01
N GLU A 97 -16.74 -7.83 0.15
CA GLU A 97 -15.30 -7.53 0.19
C GLU A 97 -14.67 -8.03 1.49
N TRP A 98 -15.37 -7.96 2.60
CA TRP A 98 -14.89 -8.54 3.85
C TRP A 98 -14.70 -10.05 3.75
N ASP A 99 -15.66 -10.76 3.16
CA ASP A 99 -15.55 -12.21 2.94
C ASP A 99 -14.33 -12.55 2.08
N ARG A 100 -14.09 -11.82 0.98
CA ARG A 100 -12.91 -11.99 0.13
C ARG A 100 -11.59 -11.73 0.85
N LEU A 101 -11.56 -10.72 1.71
CA LEU A 101 -10.37 -10.41 2.50
C LEU A 101 -10.07 -11.52 3.53
N GLN A 102 -11.09 -12.12 4.13
CA GLN A 102 -10.92 -13.27 5.03
C GLN A 102 -10.43 -14.52 4.27
N GLU A 103 -10.93 -14.75 3.06
CA GLU A 103 -10.44 -15.83 2.19
C GLU A 103 -8.96 -15.64 1.81
N ALA A 104 -8.56 -14.42 1.47
CA ALA A 104 -7.20 -14.09 1.08
C ALA A 104 -6.22 -14.09 2.27
N GLU A 105 -6.67 -13.69 3.45
CA GLU A 105 -5.89 -13.60 4.68
C GLU A 105 -6.68 -14.18 5.86
N PRO A 106 -6.61 -15.51 6.06
CA PRO A 106 -7.41 -16.20 7.09
C PRO A 106 -7.20 -15.69 8.52
N ARG A 107 -6.06 -15.03 8.80
CA ARG A 107 -5.80 -14.42 10.13
C ARG A 107 -6.80 -13.33 10.48
N TYR A 108 -7.52 -12.74 9.51
CA TYR A 108 -8.57 -11.77 9.81
C TYR A 108 -9.75 -12.38 10.60
N ALA A 109 -9.96 -13.70 10.53
CA ALA A 109 -10.92 -14.38 11.37
C ALA A 109 -10.59 -14.26 12.88
N GLU A 110 -9.31 -14.07 13.23
CA GLU A 110 -8.86 -13.89 14.62
C GLU A 110 -9.31 -12.55 15.23
N LEU A 111 -9.58 -11.53 14.39
CA LEU A 111 -10.00 -10.19 14.86
C LEU A 111 -11.26 -10.23 15.71
N PHE A 112 -12.14 -11.18 15.44
CA PHE A 112 -13.42 -11.34 16.10
C PHE A 112 -13.58 -12.73 16.72
N ALA A 113 -12.47 -13.47 16.91
CA ALA A 113 -12.48 -14.77 17.57
C ALA A 113 -13.04 -14.65 18.99
N GLY A 114 -14.00 -15.51 19.32
CA GLY A 114 -14.72 -15.48 20.61
C GLY A 114 -15.96 -14.60 20.64
N THR A 115 -16.31 -13.90 19.56
CA THR A 115 -17.52 -13.09 19.46
C THR A 115 -18.72 -13.86 18.85
N GLY A 116 -18.54 -15.12 18.42
CA GLY A 116 -19.57 -15.98 17.84
C GLY A 116 -19.08 -17.39 17.55
N GLU A 117 -20.00 -18.31 17.23
CA GLU A 117 -19.65 -19.67 16.78
C GLU A 117 -19.26 -19.68 15.31
N PRO A 118 -18.33 -20.58 14.88
CA PRO A 118 -17.97 -20.71 13.48
C PRO A 118 -19.20 -21.01 12.60
N GLY A 119 -19.42 -20.19 11.56
CA GLY A 119 -20.54 -20.33 10.64
C GLY A 119 -21.88 -19.71 11.13
N SER A 120 -21.89 -19.03 12.28
CA SER A 120 -23.02 -18.21 12.70
C SER A 120 -23.05 -16.87 11.97
N ALA A 121 -24.23 -16.21 11.97
CA ALA A 121 -24.36 -14.84 11.47
C ALA A 121 -23.35 -13.90 12.17
N PRO A 122 -22.88 -12.83 11.51
CA PRO A 122 -21.96 -11.88 12.12
C PRO A 122 -22.47 -11.41 13.48
N THR A 123 -21.58 -11.41 14.48
CA THR A 123 -21.92 -10.87 15.80
C THR A 123 -22.16 -9.36 15.71
N SER A 124 -22.79 -8.77 16.72
CA SER A 124 -23.01 -7.32 16.79
C SER A 124 -21.68 -6.54 16.62
N ALA A 125 -20.57 -7.09 17.15
CA ALA A 125 -19.25 -6.47 17.04
C ALA A 125 -18.74 -6.43 15.59
N VAL A 126 -18.93 -7.50 14.82
CA VAL A 126 -18.58 -7.53 13.38
C VAL A 126 -19.47 -6.56 12.60
N GLN A 127 -20.78 -6.55 12.89
CA GLN A 127 -21.70 -5.63 12.23
C GLN A 127 -21.34 -4.16 12.49
N GLU A 128 -21.11 -3.77 13.73
CA GLU A 128 -20.67 -2.39 14.06
C GLU A 128 -19.36 -2.03 13.38
N TRP A 129 -18.44 -2.98 13.25
CA TRP A 129 -17.19 -2.77 12.58
C TRP A 129 -17.36 -2.56 11.07
N LEU A 130 -18.22 -3.35 10.39
CA LEU A 130 -18.59 -3.19 8.99
C LEU A 130 -19.37 -1.88 8.75
N GLU A 131 -20.30 -1.52 9.64
CA GLU A 131 -20.98 -0.22 9.61
C GLU A 131 -19.98 0.93 9.71
N GLY A 132 -18.93 0.78 10.54
CA GLY A 132 -17.83 1.71 10.62
C GLY A 132 -17.10 1.90 9.28
N ALA A 133 -16.91 0.85 8.49
CA ALA A 133 -16.39 0.95 7.13
C ALA A 133 -17.38 1.67 6.19
N GLY A 134 -18.68 1.34 6.29
CA GLY A 134 -19.75 2.03 5.56
C GLY A 134 -19.82 3.54 5.84
N ASN A 135 -19.56 3.95 7.08
CA ASN A 135 -19.52 5.37 7.48
C ASN A 135 -18.33 6.10 6.84
N LEU A 136 -17.16 5.46 6.73
CA LEU A 136 -15.99 6.02 6.04
C LEU A 136 -16.27 6.22 4.54
N LEU A 137 -16.98 5.27 3.92
CA LEU A 137 -17.46 5.44 2.54
C LEU A 137 -18.45 6.61 2.45
N GLY A 138 -19.37 6.76 3.42
CA GLY A 138 -20.24 7.94 3.52
C GLY A 138 -19.45 9.25 3.50
N THR A 139 -18.37 9.33 4.29
CA THR A 139 -17.48 10.50 4.28
C THR A 139 -16.83 10.72 2.90
N TYR A 140 -16.38 9.64 2.24
CA TYR A 140 -15.81 9.75 0.88
C TYR A 140 -16.77 10.46 -0.09
N PHE A 141 -18.06 10.07 -0.12
CA PHE A 141 -19.07 10.67 -0.99
C PHE A 141 -19.42 12.13 -0.66
N THR A 142 -19.03 12.63 0.51
CA THR A 142 -19.11 14.06 0.82
C THR A 142 -17.95 14.87 0.24
N LEU A 143 -16.83 14.23 -0.06
CA LEU A 143 -15.59 14.85 -0.53
C LEU A 143 -15.44 14.80 -2.05
N GLU A 144 -15.88 13.72 -2.67
CA GLU A 144 -15.77 13.48 -4.10
C GLU A 144 -17.05 12.85 -4.65
N ASP A 145 -17.37 13.17 -5.92
CA ASP A 145 -18.39 12.47 -6.69
C ASP A 145 -17.72 11.50 -7.66
N PRO A 146 -17.72 10.19 -7.42
CA PRO A 146 -17.04 9.21 -8.26
C PRO A 146 -17.64 9.11 -9.66
N ASN A 147 -18.86 9.59 -9.90
CA ASN A 147 -19.46 9.64 -11.22
C ASN A 147 -18.86 10.75 -12.10
N ARG A 148 -18.14 11.70 -11.51
CA ARG A 148 -17.44 12.78 -12.23
C ARG A 148 -15.95 12.51 -12.40
N LEU A 149 -15.49 11.35 -11.98
CA LEU A 149 -14.09 10.94 -12.01
C LEU A 149 -13.95 9.67 -12.83
N GLU A 150 -12.92 9.62 -13.66
CA GLU A 150 -12.52 8.39 -14.36
C GLU A 150 -11.01 8.20 -14.13
N PRO A 151 -10.65 7.44 -13.08
CA PRO A 151 -9.26 7.16 -12.78
C PRO A 151 -8.55 6.47 -13.94
N ALA A 152 -7.35 6.93 -14.27
CA ALA A 152 -6.50 6.24 -15.23
C ALA A 152 -6.04 4.88 -14.68
N GLU A 153 -5.71 4.85 -13.36
CA GLU A 153 -5.26 3.62 -12.68
C GLU A 153 -5.82 3.57 -11.25
N ARG A 154 -5.95 2.33 -10.72
CA ARG A 154 -6.40 2.01 -9.36
C ARG A 154 -5.47 0.94 -8.79
N GLU A 155 -5.12 1.03 -7.49
CA GLU A 155 -4.16 0.11 -6.83
C GLU A 155 -2.94 -0.14 -7.72
N MET A 156 -2.44 0.95 -8.33
CA MET A 156 -1.39 0.89 -9.35
C MET A 156 -0.06 0.56 -8.70
N PHE A 157 0.53 -0.58 -9.11
CA PHE A 157 1.89 -0.91 -8.74
C PHE A 157 2.87 0.02 -9.45
N VAL A 158 3.79 0.62 -8.69
CA VAL A 158 4.84 1.50 -9.19
C VAL A 158 6.19 1.06 -8.66
N GLU A 159 7.22 1.09 -9.51
CA GLU A 159 8.59 0.86 -9.08
C GLU A 159 9.60 1.64 -9.92
N THR A 160 10.71 2.02 -9.32
CA THR A 160 11.84 2.61 -10.02
C THR A 160 13.15 2.26 -9.34
N GLN A 161 14.19 1.99 -10.12
CA GLN A 161 15.53 1.76 -9.60
C GLN A 161 16.26 3.10 -9.51
N LEU A 162 16.66 3.51 -8.31
CA LEU A 162 17.54 4.68 -8.17
C LEU A 162 18.96 4.29 -8.58
N GLU A 163 19.62 5.15 -9.32
CA GLU A 163 21.04 5.02 -9.62
C GLU A 163 21.83 5.00 -8.30
N ASP A 164 22.67 3.99 -8.10
CA ASP A 164 23.42 3.76 -6.84
C ASP A 164 22.55 3.75 -5.55
N GLY A 165 21.29 3.38 -5.67
CA GLY A 165 20.32 3.38 -4.58
C GLY A 165 19.44 2.14 -4.54
N PRO A 166 18.41 2.13 -3.66
CA PRO A 166 17.46 1.04 -3.59
C PRO A 166 16.50 1.02 -4.80
N LEU A 167 15.95 -0.16 -5.08
CA LEU A 167 14.70 -0.25 -5.81
C LEU A 167 13.59 0.35 -4.95
N LEU A 168 12.88 1.35 -5.46
CA LEU A 168 11.70 1.93 -4.84
C LEU A 168 10.46 1.22 -5.36
N ARG A 169 9.51 0.93 -4.47
CA ARG A 169 8.29 0.22 -4.83
C ARG A 169 7.12 0.68 -3.99
N GLY A 170 5.94 0.70 -4.57
CA GLY A 170 4.72 1.00 -3.84
C GLY A 170 3.46 0.72 -4.64
N ILE A 171 2.33 0.97 -4.01
CA ILE A 171 1.01 0.91 -4.63
C ILE A 171 0.38 2.28 -4.44
N VAL A 172 -0.09 2.86 -5.53
CA VAL A 172 -0.85 4.13 -5.57
C VAL A 172 -2.33 3.78 -5.62
N ASP A 173 -3.09 4.22 -4.63
CA ASP A 173 -4.52 3.84 -4.53
C ASP A 173 -5.31 4.29 -5.76
N ARG A 174 -5.04 5.52 -6.25
CA ARG A 174 -5.66 6.05 -7.46
C ARG A 174 -4.76 7.05 -8.18
N LEU A 175 -4.65 6.90 -9.48
CA LEU A 175 -4.04 7.88 -10.37
C LEU A 175 -5.09 8.48 -11.31
N ASP A 176 -5.29 9.78 -11.23
CA ASP A 176 -6.11 10.52 -12.18
C ASP A 176 -5.20 11.23 -13.19
N VAL A 177 -5.58 11.19 -14.46
CA VAL A 177 -4.87 11.88 -15.54
C VAL A 177 -5.85 12.77 -16.27
N ALA A 178 -5.59 14.06 -16.27
CA ALA A 178 -6.42 15.04 -16.99
C ALA A 178 -6.18 14.96 -18.52
N PRO A 179 -7.09 15.49 -19.36
CA PRO A 179 -6.93 15.48 -20.83
C PRO A 179 -5.65 16.15 -21.33
N ASN A 180 -5.04 17.04 -20.55
CA ASN A 180 -3.77 17.69 -20.85
C ASN A 180 -2.54 16.93 -20.32
N GLY A 181 -2.71 15.70 -19.82
CA GLY A 181 -1.65 14.85 -19.27
C GLY A 181 -1.35 15.11 -17.79
N ALA A 182 -1.90 16.14 -17.15
CA ALA A 182 -1.60 16.45 -15.74
C ALA A 182 -2.05 15.31 -14.82
N MET A 183 -1.12 14.79 -14.03
CA MET A 183 -1.34 13.67 -13.10
C MET A 183 -1.72 14.16 -11.70
N ARG A 184 -2.69 13.48 -11.07
CA ARG A 184 -3.02 13.60 -9.66
C ARG A 184 -2.90 12.22 -9.00
N VAL A 185 -2.02 12.14 -8.01
CA VAL A 185 -1.88 10.95 -7.15
C VAL A 185 -2.80 11.11 -5.95
N VAL A 186 -3.64 10.13 -5.71
CA VAL A 186 -4.58 10.12 -4.58
C VAL A 186 -4.31 8.89 -3.71
N ASP A 187 -4.29 9.12 -2.40
CA ASP A 187 -4.14 8.07 -1.39
C ASP A 187 -5.22 8.26 -0.31
N TYR A 188 -5.92 7.20 0.02
CA TYR A 188 -6.99 7.21 1.00
C TYR A 188 -6.46 6.85 2.40
N LYS A 189 -6.93 7.58 3.40
CA LYS A 189 -6.60 7.33 4.80
C LYS A 189 -7.89 7.15 5.60
N THR A 190 -8.09 5.99 6.18
CA THR A 190 -9.27 5.69 7.01
C THR A 190 -9.19 6.31 8.41
N GLY A 191 -8.01 6.78 8.83
CA GLY A 191 -7.82 7.55 10.06
C GLY A 191 -8.21 9.01 9.93
N LYS A 192 -8.01 9.76 11.02
CA LYS A 192 -8.15 11.22 11.05
C LYS A 192 -6.86 11.91 10.62
N THR A 193 -7.00 13.11 10.11
CA THR A 193 -5.87 13.97 9.74
C THR A 193 -4.93 14.18 10.93
N PRO A 194 -3.63 13.83 10.80
CA PRO A 194 -2.67 14.11 11.86
C PRO A 194 -2.50 15.62 12.05
N ARG A 195 -2.20 16.03 13.28
CA ARG A 195 -1.82 17.42 13.54
C ARG A 195 -0.61 17.80 12.68
N PRO A 196 -0.42 19.08 12.30
CA PRO A 196 0.64 19.50 11.36
C PRO A 196 2.03 18.96 11.69
N GLN A 197 2.42 18.92 12.96
CA GLN A 197 3.73 18.41 13.40
C GLN A 197 3.91 16.89 13.21
N TYR A 198 2.83 16.14 12.94
CA TYR A 198 2.86 14.68 12.73
C TYR A 198 2.52 14.27 11.29
N GLN A 199 2.42 15.23 10.37
CA GLN A 199 2.12 14.94 8.96
C GLN A 199 3.34 14.45 8.17
N GLY A 200 4.54 14.48 8.76
CA GLY A 200 5.79 14.20 8.06
C GLY A 200 5.82 12.84 7.34
N SER A 201 5.33 11.77 7.98
CA SER A 201 5.32 10.44 7.36
C SER A 201 4.32 10.34 6.21
N ALA A 202 3.16 10.98 6.32
CA ALA A 202 2.16 11.01 5.26
C ALA A 202 2.64 11.83 4.05
N LEU A 203 3.24 12.98 4.29
CA LEU A 203 3.85 13.81 3.24
C LEU A 203 5.05 13.11 2.58
N PHE A 204 5.87 12.40 3.37
CA PHE A 204 6.95 11.58 2.84
C PHE A 204 6.40 10.50 1.88
N GLN A 205 5.36 9.75 2.29
CA GLN A 205 4.73 8.74 1.44
C GLN A 205 4.27 9.33 0.10
N MET A 206 3.59 10.46 0.14
CA MET A 206 3.08 11.11 -1.08
C MET A 206 4.20 11.58 -2.00
N ARG A 207 5.23 12.22 -1.45
CA ARG A 207 6.39 12.65 -2.22
C ARG A 207 7.18 11.46 -2.76
N PHE A 208 7.22 10.36 -2.02
CA PHE A 208 7.82 9.11 -2.48
C PHE A 208 7.11 8.59 -3.74
N TYR A 209 5.78 8.55 -3.75
CA TYR A 209 5.03 8.17 -4.96
C TYR A 209 5.25 9.18 -6.10
N GLY A 210 5.29 10.46 -5.79
CA GLY A 210 5.62 11.51 -6.75
C GLY A 210 7.01 11.30 -7.38
N LEU A 211 8.01 10.95 -6.57
CA LEU A 211 9.36 10.63 -7.02
C LEU A 211 9.38 9.40 -7.94
N VAL A 212 8.72 8.30 -7.53
CA VAL A 212 8.69 7.06 -8.33
C VAL A 212 8.06 7.34 -9.70
N LEU A 213 6.91 8.01 -9.73
CA LEU A 213 6.24 8.35 -10.99
C LEU A 213 7.07 9.29 -11.87
N TRP A 214 7.74 10.28 -11.27
CA TRP A 214 8.63 11.17 -12.01
C TRP A 214 9.80 10.42 -12.63
N ARG A 215 10.43 9.50 -11.89
CA ARG A 215 11.53 8.69 -12.42
C ARG A 215 11.10 7.67 -13.47
N GLU A 216 9.89 7.14 -13.35
CA GLU A 216 9.32 6.15 -14.27
C GLU A 216 8.78 6.81 -15.57
N ARG A 217 8.08 7.95 -15.44
CA ARG A 217 7.35 8.58 -16.56
C ARG A 217 8.01 9.86 -17.10
N GLY A 218 9.01 10.38 -16.41
CA GLY A 218 9.66 11.65 -16.78
C GLY A 218 8.87 12.91 -16.44
N GLU A 219 7.65 12.77 -15.89
CA GLU A 219 6.74 13.87 -15.60
C GLU A 219 6.43 13.95 -14.11
N ILE A 220 6.52 15.14 -13.54
CA ILE A 220 6.17 15.40 -12.14
C ILE A 220 4.64 15.47 -12.01
N PRO A 221 4.02 14.68 -11.10
CA PRO A 221 2.59 14.82 -10.81
C PRO A 221 2.24 16.25 -10.39
N LYS A 222 1.17 16.79 -10.97
CA LYS A 222 0.70 18.15 -10.64
C LYS A 222 0.14 18.25 -9.24
N MET A 223 -0.41 17.14 -8.71
CA MET A 223 -1.04 17.13 -7.39
C MET A 223 -0.79 15.80 -6.69
N LEU A 224 -0.47 15.88 -5.41
CA LEU A 224 -0.46 14.78 -4.46
C LEU A 224 -1.58 15.04 -3.45
N GLN A 225 -2.50 14.10 -3.30
CA GLN A 225 -3.72 14.28 -2.50
C GLN A 225 -3.89 13.14 -1.50
N LEU A 226 -4.00 13.49 -0.21
CA LEU A 226 -4.40 12.57 0.86
C LEU A 226 -5.84 12.85 1.25
N VAL A 227 -6.69 11.84 1.18
CA VAL A 227 -8.11 11.93 1.52
C VAL A 227 -8.34 11.21 2.85
N TYR A 228 -8.54 11.98 3.93
CA TYR A 228 -8.77 11.45 5.27
C TYR A 228 -10.26 11.21 5.50
N LEU A 229 -10.66 9.96 5.46
CA LEU A 229 -12.07 9.55 5.61
C LEU A 229 -12.56 9.60 7.04
N GLY A 230 -11.63 9.56 8.02
CA GLY A 230 -11.98 9.59 9.44
C GLY A 230 -12.50 10.93 9.98
N ASP A 231 -12.22 12.04 9.27
CA ASP A 231 -12.67 13.39 9.62
C ASP A 231 -13.03 14.26 8.41
N GLY A 232 -13.04 13.69 7.21
CA GLY A 232 -13.45 14.40 5.99
C GLY A 232 -12.48 15.51 5.55
N GLN A 233 -11.20 15.38 5.88
CA GLN A 233 -10.19 16.37 5.50
C GLN A 233 -9.40 15.91 4.28
N VAL A 234 -8.95 16.86 3.48
CA VAL A 234 -8.12 16.60 2.30
C VAL A 234 -6.85 17.45 2.38
N LEU A 235 -5.70 16.78 2.40
CA LEU A 235 -4.41 17.44 2.27
C LEU A 235 -3.95 17.38 0.82
N ARG A 236 -3.51 18.52 0.27
CA ARG A 236 -2.99 18.62 -1.10
C ARG A 236 -1.62 19.24 -1.09
N ALA A 237 -0.77 18.77 -1.99
CA ALA A 237 0.53 19.36 -2.28
C ALA A 237 0.75 19.37 -3.80
N GLU A 238 1.36 20.44 -4.29
CA GLU A 238 1.83 20.55 -5.66
C GLU A 238 3.36 20.40 -5.65
N PRO A 239 3.89 19.19 -5.87
CA PRO A 239 5.32 18.96 -5.73
C PRO A 239 6.09 19.71 -6.82
N GLN A 240 7.20 20.31 -6.42
CA GLN A 240 8.18 20.86 -7.33
C GLN A 240 9.35 19.88 -7.48
N GLU A 241 10.14 20.02 -8.53
CA GLU A 241 11.33 19.18 -8.74
C GLU A 241 12.24 19.16 -7.50
N ALA A 242 12.47 20.31 -6.88
CA ALA A 242 13.28 20.42 -5.67
C ALA A 242 12.73 19.58 -4.50
N ASP A 243 11.41 19.46 -4.36
CA ASP A 243 10.79 18.62 -3.32
C ASP A 243 11.09 17.13 -3.55
N LEU A 244 11.05 16.70 -4.81
CA LEU A 244 11.28 15.31 -5.20
C LEU A 244 12.76 14.94 -5.13
N VAL A 245 13.66 15.85 -5.52
CA VAL A 245 15.10 15.70 -5.32
C VAL A 245 15.44 15.57 -3.83
N ALA A 246 14.86 16.42 -2.98
CA ALA A 246 15.07 16.34 -1.54
C ALA A 246 14.61 14.99 -0.94
N VAL A 247 13.49 14.46 -1.41
CA VAL A 247 13.01 13.13 -0.99
C VAL A 247 13.92 12.03 -1.52
N GLU A 248 14.44 12.14 -2.73
CA GLU A 248 15.41 11.16 -3.25
C GLU A 248 16.67 11.11 -2.39
N GLU A 249 17.23 12.26 -2.01
CA GLU A 249 18.38 12.34 -1.10
C GLU A 249 18.06 11.76 0.29
N GLN A 250 16.87 12.03 0.80
CA GLN A 250 16.41 11.44 2.06
C GLN A 250 16.34 9.91 1.97
N VAL A 251 15.82 9.37 0.86
CA VAL A 251 15.75 7.92 0.60
C VAL A 251 17.14 7.30 0.49
N ARG A 252 18.08 7.95 -0.21
CA ARG A 252 19.47 7.49 -0.30
C ARG A 252 20.15 7.45 1.06
N THR A 253 20.00 8.49 1.86
CA THR A 253 20.54 8.57 3.22
C THR A 253 19.93 7.48 4.12
N LEU A 254 18.62 7.28 4.01
CA LEU A 254 17.92 6.24 4.74
C LEU A 254 18.43 4.84 4.34
N TRP A 255 18.58 4.60 3.05
CA TRP A 255 19.09 3.33 2.53
C TRP A 255 20.54 3.05 2.98
N SER A 256 21.40 4.07 2.98
CA SER A 256 22.73 3.97 3.54
C SER A 256 22.72 3.56 5.03
N SER A 257 21.82 4.16 5.81
CA SER A 257 21.63 3.83 7.22
C SER A 257 21.12 2.39 7.43
N ILE A 258 20.16 1.94 6.60
CA ILE A 258 19.67 0.56 6.60
C ILE A 258 20.81 -0.42 6.26
N THR A 259 21.59 -0.11 5.22
CA THR A 259 22.73 -0.92 4.78
C THR A 259 23.80 -1.02 5.88
N GLN A 260 24.09 0.08 6.54
CA GLN A 260 25.03 0.10 7.66
C GLN A 260 24.53 -0.76 8.84
N ALA A 261 23.25 -0.63 9.21
CA ALA A 261 22.64 -1.45 10.26
C ALA A 261 22.67 -2.94 9.90
N ALA A 262 22.39 -3.27 8.63
CA ALA A 262 22.43 -4.64 8.13
C ALA A 262 23.83 -5.26 8.18
N ARG A 263 24.86 -4.52 7.78
CA ARG A 263 26.26 -4.99 7.80
C ARG A 263 26.82 -5.13 9.20
N SER A 264 26.55 -4.17 10.07
CA SER A 264 27.06 -4.18 11.45
C SER A 264 26.24 -5.08 12.38
N GLY A 265 25.04 -5.53 11.98
CA GLY A 265 24.10 -6.22 12.86
C GLY A 265 23.49 -5.33 13.95
N GLN A 266 23.76 -4.02 13.91
CA GLN A 266 23.33 -3.07 14.94
C GLN A 266 22.02 -2.37 14.54
N TRP A 267 20.91 -2.82 15.11
CA TRP A 267 19.58 -2.28 14.90
C TRP A 267 19.10 -1.55 16.16
N ALA A 268 19.56 -0.31 16.33
CA ALA A 268 19.31 0.45 17.55
C ALA A 268 17.81 0.71 17.78
N PRO A 269 17.23 0.32 18.93
CA PRO A 269 15.87 0.64 19.25
C PRO A 269 15.72 2.14 19.53
N ARG A 270 14.66 2.75 18.99
CA ARG A 270 14.32 4.15 19.25
C ARG A 270 13.02 4.23 20.02
N LYS A 271 13.06 4.80 21.23
CA LYS A 271 11.86 5.02 22.04
C LYS A 271 11.06 6.19 21.52
N THR A 272 9.79 5.95 21.20
CA THR A 272 8.84 6.95 20.69
C THR A 272 7.48 6.79 21.39
N PRO A 273 6.57 7.77 21.30
CA PRO A 273 5.19 7.59 21.80
C PRO A 273 4.45 6.40 21.15
N LEU A 274 4.86 6.00 19.96
CA LEU A 274 4.25 4.88 19.23
C LEU A 274 4.64 3.50 19.78
N CYS A 275 5.60 3.42 20.71
CA CYS A 275 5.97 2.16 21.35
C CYS A 275 4.80 1.49 22.09
N GLY A 276 3.80 2.27 22.54
CA GLY A 276 2.60 1.73 23.19
C GLY A 276 1.75 0.83 22.27
N TRP A 277 1.92 0.95 20.96
CA TRP A 277 1.24 0.12 19.95
C TRP A 277 2.17 -0.87 19.23
N CYS A 278 3.41 -0.98 19.67
CA CYS A 278 4.38 -1.89 19.06
C CYS A 278 4.11 -3.34 19.49
N ALA A 279 3.83 -4.23 18.54
CA ALA A 279 3.59 -5.64 18.82
C ALA A 279 4.83 -6.38 19.39
N HIS A 280 6.03 -5.80 19.23
CA HIS A 280 7.29 -6.44 19.58
C HIS A 280 7.93 -5.89 20.87
N GLN A 281 7.15 -5.27 21.77
CA GLN A 281 7.70 -4.73 23.03
C GLN A 281 8.44 -5.78 23.86
N ALA A 282 7.90 -7.00 23.93
CA ALA A 282 8.49 -8.09 24.70
C ALA A 282 9.90 -8.49 24.23
N LEU A 283 10.25 -8.19 22.98
CA LEU A 283 11.55 -8.46 22.38
C LEU A 283 12.47 -7.23 22.36
N CYS A 284 11.97 -6.08 22.82
CA CYS A 284 12.67 -4.81 22.69
C CYS A 284 13.54 -4.50 23.92
N PRO A 285 14.85 -4.22 23.76
CA PRO A 285 15.73 -3.86 24.87
C PRO A 285 15.27 -2.63 25.66
N GLN A 286 14.52 -1.70 25.04
CA GLN A 286 13.95 -0.54 25.74
C GLN A 286 12.89 -0.92 26.79
N PHE A 287 12.39 -2.17 26.74
CA PHE A 287 11.41 -2.74 27.65
C PHE A 287 11.94 -3.99 28.36
N GLY A 288 13.26 -4.21 28.35
CA GLY A 288 13.92 -5.33 29.02
C GLY A 288 13.89 -6.64 28.23
N GLY A 289 13.43 -6.62 26.99
CA GLY A 289 13.43 -7.78 26.10
C GLY A 289 14.78 -8.01 25.41
N THR A 290 14.89 -9.17 24.75
CA THR A 290 16.06 -9.54 23.95
C THR A 290 15.58 -9.86 22.53
N PRO A 291 16.09 -9.15 21.49
CA PRO A 291 15.80 -9.47 20.12
C PRO A 291 16.28 -10.90 19.77
N PRO A 292 15.55 -11.65 18.94
CA PRO A 292 16.03 -12.94 18.48
C PRO A 292 17.30 -12.80 17.64
N GLU A 293 18.04 -13.89 17.47
CA GLU A 293 19.11 -13.94 16.48
C GLU A 293 18.56 -13.74 15.09
N ILE A 294 19.30 -13.04 14.22
CA ILE A 294 18.89 -12.84 12.82
C ILE A 294 19.03 -14.19 12.11
N PRO A 295 17.95 -14.69 11.46
CA PRO A 295 18.05 -15.94 10.71
C PRO A 295 19.12 -15.84 9.63
N GLU A 296 19.84 -16.93 9.39
CA GLU A 296 20.87 -17.01 8.34
C GLU A 296 20.29 -16.66 6.97
N GLY A 297 20.96 -15.80 6.22
CA GLY A 297 20.51 -15.32 4.89
C GLY A 297 19.32 -14.33 4.93
N ALA A 298 18.74 -14.02 6.09
CA ALA A 298 17.56 -13.15 6.16
C ALA A 298 17.84 -11.73 5.65
N ILE A 299 19.03 -11.18 5.94
CA ILE A 299 19.44 -9.85 5.46
C ILE A 299 19.57 -9.84 3.94
N GLU A 300 20.24 -10.84 3.37
CA GLU A 300 20.40 -10.96 1.92
C GLU A 300 19.04 -11.11 1.23
N LEU A 301 18.18 -11.97 1.76
CA LEU A 301 16.83 -12.19 1.23
C LEU A 301 15.95 -10.91 1.31
N ALA A 302 16.06 -10.16 2.40
CA ALA A 302 15.20 -9.00 2.65
C ALA A 302 15.70 -7.72 1.94
N LEU A 303 17.02 -7.55 1.84
CA LEU A 303 17.66 -6.29 1.45
C LEU A 303 18.61 -6.42 0.24
N GLY A 304 18.94 -7.64 -0.18
CA GLY A 304 19.95 -7.87 -1.24
C GLY A 304 21.38 -7.51 -0.82
N ILE A 305 21.62 -7.42 0.48
CA ILE A 305 22.92 -7.05 1.05
C ILE A 305 23.62 -8.34 1.48
N ALA A 306 24.75 -8.66 0.84
CA ALA A 306 25.57 -9.78 1.28
C ALA A 306 26.18 -9.48 2.67
N PRO A 307 26.26 -10.48 3.58
CA PRO A 307 26.96 -10.32 4.83
C PRO A 307 28.43 -9.98 4.55
N GLU A 308 29.03 -9.08 5.36
CA GLU A 308 30.49 -8.91 5.32
C GLU A 308 31.13 -10.25 5.70
N ALA A 309 32.07 -10.73 4.85
CA ALA A 309 32.87 -11.88 5.18
C ALA A 309 33.54 -11.61 6.53
N ALA A 310 33.32 -12.48 7.52
CA ALA A 310 33.97 -12.37 8.80
C ALA A 310 35.48 -12.22 8.55
N ALA A 311 36.06 -11.10 8.94
CA ALA A 311 37.51 -10.90 8.87
C ALA A 311 38.16 -12.01 9.69
N SER A 312 38.85 -12.91 9.01
CA SER A 312 39.56 -14.06 9.59
C SER A 312 40.77 -13.61 10.37
#